data_8b599399f1bdcb979ad06380695fd8d2
#
_entry.id   8b599399f1bdcb979ad06380695fd8d2
#
_cell.length_a   1.000
_cell.length_b   1.000
_cell.length_c   1.000
_cell.angle_alpha   90.00
_cell.angle_beta   90.00
_cell.angle_gamma   90.00
#
_symmetry.space_group_name_H-M   'P 1'
#
loop_
_entity.id
_entity.type
_entity.pdbx_description
1 polymer ?
#
loop_
_entity_poly.entity_id
_entity_poly.type
_entity_poly.pdbx_seq_one_letter_code
_entity_poly.pdbx_strand_id
1 'polypeptide(L)'
;MDAIKVAVDIPSGLSADTGDVLGIAFAADFTVTFAFQKIGMLFGMARKLVGKLVTASIGIEPSVYDGRGDVCYTYDRTDLKNLLPARDLDAHKGNYGKVLLIVGSPGMAGAAYFSAKAAYLTGAGLVQIYTAKENQSNLQQLLPEAIITTYERYEEEKLKELLEWADVVGIGSGLSMSETAQHLLSTTVRCVKKPCMIDADGLNILSKDRALFEKLTPDCILTPHMKEMAGLCGHSVKELKEERFRYFQEFLGLIPSVCVMKDARTLVGRDGRPVYVNTSGNQSMAKGGAGDVLGGMITGLLAQKIEPYEAGTLGVFLHGLAGDAAQKKKGSYSVLASDILDGIAEVLTAESTEMILREKC
;
A
#
# COMPACT_ATOMS: atom_id res chain seq x y z
N MET A 1 -2.95 -39.84 17.01
CA MET A 1 -1.64 -39.37 17.49
C MET A 1 -1.53 -37.85 17.15
N ASP A 2 -1.34 -37.04 18.18
CA ASP A 2 -1.05 -35.60 17.99
C ASP A 2 0.43 -35.44 17.66
N ALA A 3 0.78 -35.72 16.40
CA ALA A 3 2.15 -35.55 15.91
C ALA A 3 2.26 -34.23 15.21
N ILE A 4 3.39 -33.52 15.41
CA ILE A 4 3.73 -32.32 14.64
C ILE A 4 4.00 -32.72 13.18
N LYS A 5 3.30 -32.08 12.25
CA LYS A 5 3.36 -32.37 10.81
C LYS A 5 4.33 -31.39 10.16
N VAL A 6 5.40 -31.89 9.58
CA VAL A 6 6.42 -31.09 8.90
C VAL A 6 6.46 -31.46 7.43
N ALA A 7 6.28 -30.47 6.55
CA ALA A 7 6.53 -30.62 5.12
C ALA A 7 7.95 -30.17 4.78
N VAL A 8 8.60 -30.93 3.90
CA VAL A 8 9.93 -30.64 3.37
C VAL A 8 9.77 -30.01 1.98
N ASP A 9 10.31 -28.83 1.80
CA ASP A 9 10.24 -27.95 0.66
C ASP A 9 8.85 -27.40 0.37
N ILE A 10 7.87 -28.24 0.04
CA ILE A 10 6.47 -27.89 -0.19
C ILE A 10 5.56 -29.01 0.30
N PRO A 11 4.39 -28.73 0.87
CA PRO A 11 3.41 -29.76 1.21
C PRO A 11 3.00 -30.58 -0.03
N SER A 12 3.05 -31.92 0.09
CA SER A 12 2.63 -32.82 -0.99
C SER A 12 1.20 -32.50 -1.44
N GLY A 13 0.98 -32.46 -2.76
CA GLY A 13 -0.31 -32.14 -3.37
C GLY A 13 -0.61 -30.65 -3.51
N LEU A 14 0.36 -29.76 -3.22
CA LEU A 14 0.25 -28.33 -3.42
C LEU A 14 1.09 -27.88 -4.62
N SER A 15 0.51 -27.05 -5.51
CA SER A 15 1.24 -26.44 -6.62
C SER A 15 2.21 -25.37 -6.09
N ALA A 16 3.48 -25.44 -6.50
CA ALA A 16 4.51 -24.45 -6.15
C ALA A 16 4.26 -23.08 -6.79
N ASP A 17 3.65 -23.06 -7.97
CA ASP A 17 3.48 -21.85 -8.77
C ASP A 17 2.15 -21.13 -8.47
N THR A 18 1.05 -21.89 -8.31
CA THR A 18 -0.30 -21.33 -8.15
C THR A 18 -0.83 -21.38 -6.73
N GLY A 19 -0.36 -22.36 -5.92
CA GLY A 19 -0.91 -22.65 -4.59
C GLY A 19 -2.19 -23.48 -4.62
N ASP A 20 -2.55 -24.02 -5.79
CA ASP A 20 -3.72 -24.88 -5.93
C ASP A 20 -3.49 -26.25 -5.29
N VAL A 21 -4.58 -26.81 -4.78
CA VAL A 21 -4.59 -28.18 -4.28
C VAL A 21 -4.81 -29.14 -5.45
N LEU A 22 -3.81 -29.96 -5.74
CA LEU A 22 -3.82 -30.94 -6.84
C LEU A 22 -4.51 -32.24 -6.39
N GLY A 23 -5.81 -32.16 -6.18
CA GLY A 23 -6.64 -33.25 -5.65
C GLY A 23 -6.69 -33.24 -4.12
N ILE A 24 -5.67 -33.75 -3.44
CA ILE A 24 -5.53 -33.72 -1.97
C ILE A 24 -4.15 -33.16 -1.60
N ALA A 25 -4.08 -32.33 -0.55
CA ALA A 25 -2.82 -31.79 -0.07
C ALA A 25 -2.59 -32.08 1.40
N PHE A 26 -1.33 -32.26 1.76
CA PHE A 26 -0.89 -32.42 3.14
C PHE A 26 -0.97 -31.08 3.90
N ALA A 27 -1.71 -31.07 5.00
CA ALA A 27 -1.78 -29.91 5.89
C ALA A 27 -0.66 -29.99 6.92
N ALA A 28 0.38 -29.17 6.77
CA ALA A 28 1.53 -29.12 7.67
C ALA A 28 1.31 -28.12 8.80
N ASP A 29 1.94 -28.38 9.95
CA ASP A 29 2.10 -27.40 11.03
C ASP A 29 3.33 -26.50 10.75
N PHE A 30 4.35 -27.05 10.07
CA PHE A 30 5.54 -26.37 9.60
C PHE A 30 5.89 -26.81 8.18
N THR A 31 6.32 -25.87 7.36
CA THR A 31 6.97 -26.16 6.07
C THR A 31 8.37 -25.56 6.07
N VAL A 32 9.40 -26.40 5.88
CA VAL A 32 10.78 -25.98 5.72
C VAL A 32 11.10 -25.96 4.23
N THR A 33 11.04 -24.78 3.62
CA THR A 33 11.33 -24.61 2.19
C THR A 33 12.79 -24.27 1.95
N PHE A 34 13.34 -24.71 0.80
CA PHE A 34 14.75 -24.54 0.48
C PHE A 34 15.03 -23.33 -0.36
N ALA A 35 16.09 -22.61 -0.04
CA ALA A 35 16.62 -21.40 -0.66
C ALA A 35 15.60 -20.24 -0.68
N PHE A 36 14.44 -20.42 -1.31
CA PHE A 36 13.43 -19.37 -1.51
C PHE A 36 12.03 -19.92 -1.31
N GLN A 37 11.11 -19.05 -0.88
CA GLN A 37 9.70 -19.37 -0.80
C GLN A 37 9.12 -19.52 -2.20
N LYS A 38 8.33 -20.56 -2.42
CA LYS A 38 7.61 -20.74 -3.68
C LYS A 38 6.37 -19.85 -3.65
N ILE A 39 6.15 -19.14 -4.73
CA ILE A 39 5.09 -18.12 -4.83
C ILE A 39 3.70 -18.70 -4.50
N GLY A 40 3.40 -19.92 -4.93
CA GLY A 40 2.13 -20.58 -4.64
C GLY A 40 1.87 -20.78 -3.16
N MET A 41 2.89 -20.89 -2.31
CA MET A 41 2.70 -21.05 -0.87
C MET A 41 2.16 -19.80 -0.17
N LEU A 42 2.23 -18.64 -0.82
CA LEU A 42 1.89 -17.34 -0.23
C LEU A 42 0.42 -16.95 -0.41
N PHE A 43 -0.37 -17.69 -1.22
CA PHE A 43 -1.73 -17.28 -1.58
C PHE A 43 -2.79 -18.34 -1.24
N GLY A 44 -4.04 -17.89 -1.18
CA GLY A 44 -5.24 -18.73 -1.14
C GLY A 44 -5.25 -19.78 -0.04
N MET A 45 -5.62 -20.99 -0.43
CA MET A 45 -5.68 -22.16 0.46
C MET A 45 -4.29 -22.65 0.89
N ALA A 46 -3.27 -22.44 0.06
CA ALA A 46 -1.91 -22.84 0.36
C ALA A 46 -1.42 -22.28 1.71
N ARG A 47 -1.72 -21.02 2.01
CA ARG A 47 -1.36 -20.39 3.30
C ARG A 47 -1.87 -21.14 4.54
N LYS A 48 -2.98 -21.85 4.40
CA LYS A 48 -3.54 -22.67 5.51
C LYS A 48 -2.88 -24.04 5.59
N LEU A 49 -2.32 -24.51 4.47
CA LEU A 49 -1.74 -25.85 4.35
C LEU A 49 -0.25 -25.89 4.66
N VAL A 50 0.47 -24.77 4.41
CA VAL A 50 1.92 -24.67 4.69
C VAL A 50 2.25 -24.51 6.18
N GLY A 51 1.29 -24.13 7.01
CA GLY A 51 1.54 -23.82 8.42
C GLY A 51 2.58 -22.71 8.60
N LYS A 52 3.48 -22.86 9.56
CA LYS A 52 4.59 -21.92 9.75
C LYS A 52 5.68 -22.19 8.69
N LEU A 53 5.85 -21.24 7.77
CA LEU A 53 6.84 -21.31 6.69
C LEU A 53 8.22 -20.87 7.21
N VAL A 54 9.22 -21.71 7.01
CA VAL A 54 10.62 -21.47 7.37
C VAL A 54 11.48 -21.65 6.11
N THR A 55 12.30 -20.69 5.77
CA THR A 55 13.23 -20.79 4.63
C THR A 55 14.59 -21.23 5.14
N ALA A 56 15.08 -22.35 4.64
CA ALA A 56 16.40 -22.90 4.95
C ALA A 56 17.39 -22.61 3.81
N SER A 57 18.53 -22.01 4.14
CA SER A 57 19.60 -21.85 3.17
C SER A 57 20.20 -23.21 2.79
N ILE A 58 20.42 -23.40 1.51
CA ILE A 58 21.12 -24.57 0.93
C ILE A 58 22.34 -24.17 0.10
N GLY A 59 22.88 -22.97 0.35
CA GLY A 59 24.06 -22.47 -0.34
C GLY A 59 23.80 -21.87 -1.72
N ILE A 60 22.54 -21.60 -2.09
CA ILE A 60 22.18 -20.84 -3.28
C ILE A 60 22.14 -19.36 -2.91
N GLU A 61 23.03 -18.58 -3.52
CA GLU A 61 23.10 -17.13 -3.30
C GLU A 61 21.93 -16.41 -4.01
N PRO A 62 21.30 -15.41 -3.38
CA PRO A 62 20.23 -14.63 -4.01
C PRO A 62 20.60 -13.99 -5.35
N SER A 63 21.88 -13.64 -5.55
CA SER A 63 22.40 -13.04 -6.79
C SER A 63 22.21 -13.89 -8.03
N VAL A 64 21.96 -15.20 -7.89
CA VAL A 64 21.62 -16.11 -9.02
C VAL A 64 20.34 -15.66 -9.74
N TYR A 65 19.48 -14.88 -9.06
CA TYR A 65 18.22 -14.40 -9.58
C TYR A 65 18.25 -12.95 -10.04
N ASP A 66 19.40 -12.26 -9.91
CA ASP A 66 19.55 -10.88 -10.33
C ASP A 66 19.29 -10.74 -11.84
N GLY A 67 18.46 -9.75 -12.18
CA GLY A 67 18.09 -9.48 -13.58
C GLY A 67 17.05 -10.43 -14.19
N ARG A 68 16.52 -11.39 -13.44
CA ARG A 68 15.43 -12.26 -13.90
C ARG A 68 14.08 -11.59 -13.73
N GLY A 69 13.29 -11.55 -14.83
CA GLY A 69 11.94 -10.95 -14.83
C GLY A 69 10.84 -11.86 -14.26
N ASP A 70 11.15 -13.15 -14.03
CA ASP A 70 10.21 -14.16 -13.53
C ASP A 70 10.28 -14.35 -12.00
N VAL A 71 11.06 -13.51 -11.31
CA VAL A 71 11.26 -13.59 -9.86
C VAL A 71 10.49 -12.48 -9.16
N CYS A 72 9.78 -12.86 -8.10
CA CYS A 72 9.21 -11.93 -7.14
C CYS A 72 10.13 -11.76 -5.94
N TYR A 73 9.99 -10.66 -5.21
CA TYR A 73 10.73 -10.44 -3.98
C TYR A 73 9.83 -9.94 -2.85
N THR A 74 10.32 -10.03 -1.64
CA THR A 74 9.67 -9.50 -0.43
C THR A 74 10.72 -8.85 0.45
N TYR A 75 10.29 -7.96 1.33
CA TYR A 75 11.15 -7.41 2.38
C TYR A 75 11.06 -8.23 3.65
N ASP A 76 12.17 -8.24 4.38
CA ASP A 76 12.31 -8.71 5.75
C ASP A 76 12.43 -7.48 6.67
N ARG A 77 12.20 -7.64 7.96
CA ARG A 77 12.27 -6.52 8.89
C ARG A 77 13.68 -5.89 8.94
N THR A 78 14.71 -6.67 8.70
CA THR A 78 16.10 -6.19 8.67
C THR A 78 16.40 -5.27 7.48
N ASP A 79 15.59 -5.30 6.43
CA ASP A 79 15.74 -4.42 5.26
C ASP A 79 15.31 -2.98 5.59
N LEU A 80 14.38 -2.80 6.55
CA LEU A 80 13.71 -1.53 6.81
C LEU A 80 14.67 -0.37 7.02
N LYS A 81 15.76 -0.59 7.74
CA LYS A 81 16.80 0.42 8.00
C LYS A 81 17.47 0.98 6.75
N ASN A 82 17.53 0.18 5.68
CA ASN A 82 18.14 0.58 4.40
C ASN A 82 17.11 1.20 3.43
N LEU A 83 15.82 0.97 3.70
CA LEU A 83 14.72 1.45 2.86
C LEU A 83 14.21 2.82 3.30
N LEU A 84 14.38 3.18 4.57
CA LEU A 84 13.96 4.47 5.10
C LEU A 84 14.93 5.58 4.66
N PRO A 85 14.40 6.74 4.20
CA PRO A 85 15.24 7.88 3.87
C PRO A 85 15.91 8.45 5.13
N ALA A 86 17.17 8.79 5.02
CA ALA A 86 17.88 9.50 6.10
C ALA A 86 17.24 10.88 6.32
N ARG A 87 17.16 11.31 7.58
CA ARG A 87 16.66 12.64 7.95
C ARG A 87 17.82 13.54 8.32
N ASP A 88 17.92 14.68 7.61
CA ASP A 88 18.93 15.68 7.88
C ASP A 88 18.63 16.43 9.18
N LEU A 89 19.66 16.70 9.98
CA LEU A 89 19.56 17.43 11.25
C LEU A 89 19.15 18.90 11.05
N ASP A 90 19.57 19.51 9.94
CA ASP A 90 19.29 20.91 9.62
C ASP A 90 18.04 21.10 8.75
N ALA A 91 17.26 20.02 8.53
CA ALA A 91 16.08 20.07 7.70
C ALA A 91 14.92 20.84 8.35
N HIS A 92 14.17 21.55 7.50
CA HIS A 92 12.91 22.19 7.87
C HIS A 92 11.71 21.51 7.19
N LYS A 93 10.49 21.87 7.59
CA LYS A 93 9.24 21.27 7.07
C LYS A 93 9.14 21.23 5.54
N GLY A 94 9.74 22.20 4.83
CA GLY A 94 9.73 22.26 3.36
C GLY A 94 10.61 21.19 2.70
N ASN A 95 11.60 20.63 3.40
CA ASN A 95 12.47 19.58 2.87
C ASN A 95 11.76 18.23 2.76
N TYR A 96 10.73 18.03 3.60
CA TYR A 96 9.97 16.79 3.66
C TYR A 96 8.68 16.82 2.83
N GLY A 97 8.57 17.80 1.92
CA GLY A 97 7.53 17.90 0.91
C GLY A 97 6.17 18.35 1.43
N LYS A 98 5.35 18.77 0.46
CA LYS A 98 3.98 19.26 0.64
C LYS A 98 3.00 18.27 0.02
N VAL A 99 2.17 17.66 0.83
CA VAL A 99 1.12 16.71 0.42
C VAL A 99 -0.21 17.43 0.28
N LEU A 100 -0.86 17.31 -0.86
CA LEU A 100 -2.28 17.65 -1.04
C LEU A 100 -3.10 16.36 -1.04
N LEU A 101 -4.08 16.27 -0.15
CA LEU A 101 -5.03 15.17 -0.10
C LEU A 101 -6.42 15.67 -0.52
N ILE A 102 -6.94 15.16 -1.63
CA ILE A 102 -8.27 15.45 -2.17
C ILE A 102 -9.17 14.28 -1.75
N VAL A 103 -9.74 14.38 -0.54
CA VAL A 103 -10.35 13.26 0.18
C VAL A 103 -11.53 13.71 1.03
N GLY A 104 -12.47 12.81 1.31
CA GLY A 104 -13.56 13.08 2.25
C GLY A 104 -14.71 13.89 1.63
N SER A 105 -15.74 13.19 1.10
CA SER A 105 -17.06 13.76 0.83
C SER A 105 -17.83 14.05 2.13
N PRO A 106 -19.02 14.69 2.08
CA PRO A 106 -19.83 14.94 3.27
C PRO A 106 -20.03 13.68 4.11
N GLY A 107 -19.68 13.74 5.40
CA GLY A 107 -19.75 12.61 6.34
C GLY A 107 -18.55 11.64 6.31
N MET A 108 -17.55 11.88 5.44
CA MET A 108 -16.37 11.03 5.31
C MET A 108 -15.08 11.67 5.86
N ALA A 109 -15.22 12.49 6.93
CA ALA A 109 -14.09 13.11 7.61
C ALA A 109 -13.06 12.09 8.13
N GLY A 110 -13.50 10.87 8.47
CA GLY A 110 -12.62 9.80 8.94
C GLY A 110 -11.59 9.36 7.89
N ALA A 111 -11.99 9.20 6.63
CA ALA A 111 -11.09 8.87 5.54
C ALA A 111 -10.01 9.96 5.34
N ALA A 112 -10.43 11.23 5.38
CA ALA A 112 -9.52 12.37 5.30
C ALA A 112 -8.54 12.42 6.48
N TYR A 113 -9.01 12.16 7.68
CA TYR A 113 -8.20 12.09 8.89
C TYR A 113 -7.13 10.99 8.81
N PHE A 114 -7.55 9.76 8.47
CA PHE A 114 -6.63 8.62 8.41
C PHE A 114 -5.54 8.83 7.37
N SER A 115 -5.90 9.30 6.17
CA SER A 115 -4.93 9.60 5.12
C SER A 115 -3.96 10.70 5.53
N ALA A 116 -4.45 11.80 6.09
CA ALA A 116 -3.61 12.94 6.46
C ALA A 116 -2.68 12.62 7.64
N LYS A 117 -3.21 11.96 8.67
CA LYS A 117 -2.42 11.55 9.84
C LYS A 117 -1.33 10.54 9.45
N ALA A 118 -1.65 9.57 8.61
CA ALA A 118 -0.68 8.60 8.11
C ALA A 118 0.44 9.29 7.30
N ALA A 119 0.13 10.27 6.45
CA ALA A 119 1.12 11.04 5.71
C ALA A 119 2.11 11.76 6.64
N TYR A 120 1.61 12.40 7.71
CA TYR A 120 2.48 13.01 8.72
C TYR A 120 3.35 11.98 9.44
N LEU A 121 2.76 10.88 9.91
CA LEU A 121 3.48 9.84 10.66
C LEU A 121 4.55 9.15 9.83
N THR A 122 4.42 9.13 8.51
CA THR A 122 5.44 8.61 7.58
C THR A 122 6.40 9.66 7.08
N GLY A 123 6.31 10.90 7.57
CA GLY A 123 7.37 11.88 7.45
C GLY A 123 7.11 13.08 6.55
N ALA A 124 5.88 13.28 6.02
CA ALA A 124 5.52 14.48 5.27
C ALA A 124 5.72 15.76 6.10
N GLY A 125 6.25 16.81 5.48
CA GLY A 125 6.52 18.08 6.16
C GLY A 125 5.30 18.99 6.32
N LEU A 126 4.43 19.00 5.31
CA LEU A 126 3.18 19.75 5.28
C LEU A 126 2.09 18.90 4.62
N VAL A 127 0.91 18.85 5.23
CA VAL A 127 -0.27 18.19 4.65
C VAL A 127 -1.42 19.20 4.55
N GLN A 128 -1.95 19.34 3.35
CA GLN A 128 -3.17 20.10 3.08
C GLN A 128 -4.27 19.15 2.65
N ILE A 129 -5.43 19.25 3.31
CA ILE A 129 -6.61 18.47 3.00
C ILE A 129 -7.58 19.35 2.22
N TYR A 130 -7.97 18.91 1.01
CA TYR A 130 -9.04 19.52 0.23
C TYR A 130 -10.27 18.61 0.30
N THR A 131 -11.30 19.04 0.99
CA THR A 131 -12.43 18.21 1.43
C THR A 131 -13.76 18.96 1.40
N ALA A 132 -14.88 18.25 1.52
CA ALA A 132 -16.19 18.87 1.67
C ALA A 132 -16.26 19.75 2.92
N LYS A 133 -16.96 20.89 2.85
CA LYS A 133 -17.04 21.89 3.93
C LYS A 133 -17.55 21.32 5.25
N GLU A 134 -18.45 20.37 5.19
CA GLU A 134 -19.03 19.71 6.37
C GLU A 134 -17.99 19.00 7.24
N ASN A 135 -16.83 18.66 6.68
CA ASN A 135 -15.77 17.96 7.39
C ASN A 135 -14.81 18.90 8.15
N GLN A 136 -14.86 20.22 7.87
CA GLN A 136 -13.86 21.18 8.34
C GLN A 136 -13.71 21.19 9.86
N SER A 137 -14.80 21.36 10.61
CA SER A 137 -14.74 21.48 12.07
C SER A 137 -14.22 20.21 12.74
N ASN A 138 -14.61 19.04 12.20
CA ASN A 138 -14.16 17.75 12.72
C ASN A 138 -12.66 17.56 12.48
N LEU A 139 -12.18 17.88 11.28
CA LEU A 139 -10.78 17.71 10.93
C LEU A 139 -9.87 18.67 11.67
N GLN A 140 -10.29 19.92 11.90
CA GLN A 140 -9.54 20.90 12.72
C GLN A 140 -9.35 20.43 14.17
N GLN A 141 -10.32 19.71 14.71
CA GLN A 141 -10.22 19.15 16.07
C GLN A 141 -9.36 17.88 16.11
N LEU A 142 -9.47 17.02 15.08
CA LEU A 142 -8.78 15.72 15.03
C LEU A 142 -7.31 15.83 14.62
N LEU A 143 -6.97 16.81 13.77
CA LEU A 143 -5.62 16.98 13.21
C LEU A 143 -5.33 18.48 13.00
N PRO A 144 -5.06 19.24 14.08
CA PRO A 144 -4.80 20.68 14.01
C PRO A 144 -3.53 21.03 13.24
N GLU A 145 -2.62 20.08 13.01
CA GLU A 145 -1.41 20.25 12.22
C GLU A 145 -1.69 20.39 10.72
N ALA A 146 -2.83 19.87 10.22
CA ALA A 146 -3.16 19.90 8.81
C ALA A 146 -3.76 21.25 8.37
N ILE A 147 -3.38 21.69 7.19
CA ILE A 147 -4.04 22.82 6.53
C ILE A 147 -5.34 22.30 5.91
N ILE A 148 -6.48 22.92 6.25
CA ILE A 148 -7.77 22.47 5.74
C ILE A 148 -8.34 23.52 4.79
N THR A 149 -8.55 23.12 3.54
CA THR A 149 -9.26 23.87 2.52
C THR A 149 -10.51 23.12 2.13
N THR A 150 -11.63 23.82 2.00
CA THR A 150 -12.91 23.17 1.76
C THR A 150 -13.57 23.60 0.46
N TYR A 151 -14.45 22.75 -0.07
CA TYR A 151 -15.36 23.06 -1.16
C TYR A 151 -16.81 22.79 -0.77
N GLU A 152 -17.73 23.62 -1.26
CA GLU A 152 -19.17 23.34 -1.31
C GLU A 152 -19.58 22.84 -2.68
N ARG A 153 -18.87 23.28 -3.71
CA ARG A 153 -19.02 22.88 -5.12
C ARG A 153 -17.65 22.80 -5.78
N TYR A 154 -17.59 22.18 -6.94
CA TYR A 154 -16.37 22.12 -7.72
C TYR A 154 -15.94 23.51 -8.21
N GLU A 155 -14.69 23.86 -8.02
CA GLU A 155 -14.05 25.11 -8.48
C GLU A 155 -12.69 24.75 -9.10
N GLU A 156 -12.63 24.79 -10.44
CA GLU A 156 -11.47 24.33 -11.21
C GLU A 156 -10.19 25.13 -10.89
N GLU A 157 -10.29 26.46 -10.89
CA GLU A 157 -9.13 27.32 -10.65
C GLU A 157 -8.58 27.14 -9.22
N LYS A 158 -9.46 26.96 -8.24
CA LYS A 158 -9.04 26.66 -6.86
C LYS A 158 -8.29 25.34 -6.77
N LEU A 159 -8.77 24.31 -7.47
CA LEU A 159 -8.08 23.02 -7.50
C LEU A 159 -6.71 23.15 -8.19
N LYS A 160 -6.60 23.87 -9.30
CA LYS A 160 -5.31 24.11 -9.98
C LYS A 160 -4.29 24.81 -9.08
N GLU A 161 -4.70 25.85 -8.34
CA GLU A 161 -3.83 26.51 -7.34
C GLU A 161 -3.29 25.53 -6.31
N LEU A 162 -4.16 24.63 -5.79
CA LEU A 162 -3.76 23.63 -4.82
C LEU A 162 -2.82 22.58 -5.41
N LEU A 163 -3.04 22.16 -6.65
CA LEU A 163 -2.16 21.24 -7.37
C LEU A 163 -0.78 21.87 -7.63
N GLU A 164 -0.71 23.17 -7.89
CA GLU A 164 0.56 23.87 -8.04
C GLU A 164 1.35 23.97 -6.72
N TRP A 165 0.66 24.22 -5.62
CA TRP A 165 1.26 24.30 -4.28
C TRP A 165 1.90 22.98 -3.84
N ALA A 166 1.30 21.83 -4.17
CA ALA A 166 1.69 20.52 -3.70
C ALA A 166 2.97 20.01 -4.38
N ASP A 167 3.74 19.19 -3.69
CA ASP A 167 4.81 18.37 -4.25
C ASP A 167 4.31 16.96 -4.59
N VAL A 168 3.28 16.49 -3.87
CA VAL A 168 2.63 15.18 -4.05
C VAL A 168 1.12 15.32 -3.86
N VAL A 169 0.35 14.54 -4.61
CA VAL A 169 -1.11 14.52 -4.53
C VAL A 169 -1.61 13.12 -4.17
N GLY A 170 -2.53 13.03 -3.22
CA GLY A 170 -3.33 11.82 -2.95
C GLY A 170 -4.81 12.13 -3.19
N ILE A 171 -5.53 11.26 -3.92
CA ILE A 171 -6.94 11.49 -4.25
C ILE A 171 -7.75 10.21 -4.18
N GLY A 172 -8.98 10.31 -3.67
CA GLY A 172 -10.00 9.30 -3.83
C GLY A 172 -10.58 8.72 -2.56
N SER A 173 -9.84 8.68 -1.45
CA SER A 173 -10.32 8.12 -0.17
C SER A 173 -11.58 8.86 0.32
N GLY A 174 -12.70 8.14 0.40
CA GLY A 174 -13.99 8.70 0.82
C GLY A 174 -14.50 9.86 -0.05
N LEU A 175 -14.14 9.93 -1.33
CA LEU A 175 -14.47 11.03 -2.22
C LEU A 175 -15.89 10.97 -2.76
N SER A 176 -16.53 9.81 -2.73
CA SER A 176 -17.80 9.48 -3.36
C SER A 176 -17.74 9.40 -4.89
N MET A 177 -18.90 9.09 -5.50
CA MET A 177 -19.08 9.01 -6.96
C MET A 177 -19.88 10.19 -7.54
N SER A 178 -19.99 11.29 -6.75
CA SER A 178 -20.73 12.49 -7.16
C SER A 178 -20.11 13.18 -8.39
N GLU A 179 -20.84 14.05 -9.04
CA GLU A 179 -20.35 14.87 -10.16
C GLU A 179 -19.13 15.72 -9.73
N THR A 180 -19.19 16.31 -8.52
CA THR A 180 -18.05 17.02 -7.93
C THR A 180 -16.82 16.11 -7.83
N ALA A 181 -16.96 14.88 -7.34
CA ALA A 181 -15.87 13.92 -7.23
C ALA A 181 -15.27 13.55 -8.60
N GLN A 182 -16.14 13.37 -9.62
CA GLN A 182 -15.71 13.10 -10.99
C GLN A 182 -14.91 14.28 -11.57
N HIS A 183 -15.36 15.51 -11.37
CA HIS A 183 -14.62 16.70 -11.79
C HIS A 183 -13.29 16.84 -11.04
N LEU A 184 -13.26 16.64 -9.72
CA LEU A 184 -12.03 16.67 -8.92
C LEU A 184 -11.00 15.67 -9.45
N LEU A 185 -11.39 14.42 -9.70
CA LEU A 185 -10.48 13.42 -10.26
C LEU A 185 -10.04 13.76 -11.67
N SER A 186 -10.97 14.12 -12.55
CA SER A 186 -10.69 14.44 -13.95
C SER A 186 -9.68 15.58 -14.08
N THR A 187 -9.88 16.67 -13.34
CA THR A 187 -8.94 17.80 -13.35
C THR A 187 -7.60 17.41 -12.74
N THR A 188 -7.60 16.66 -11.63
CA THR A 188 -6.35 16.21 -11.01
C THR A 188 -5.54 15.38 -11.99
N VAL A 189 -6.11 14.34 -12.59
CA VAL A 189 -5.37 13.45 -13.52
C VAL A 189 -4.88 14.17 -14.76
N ARG A 190 -5.62 15.16 -15.26
CA ARG A 190 -5.24 15.95 -16.46
C ARG A 190 -4.17 17.01 -16.17
N CYS A 191 -4.13 17.56 -14.96
CA CYS A 191 -3.28 18.70 -14.63
C CYS A 191 -2.05 18.33 -13.79
N VAL A 192 -2.10 17.21 -13.04
CA VAL A 192 -1.00 16.83 -12.16
C VAL A 192 0.24 16.42 -12.95
N LYS A 193 1.39 17.05 -12.62
CA LYS A 193 2.72 16.76 -13.20
C LYS A 193 3.70 16.25 -12.13
N LYS A 194 3.19 15.77 -11.03
CA LYS A 194 3.91 15.40 -9.81
C LYS A 194 3.43 14.02 -9.38
N PRO A 195 4.13 13.32 -8.49
CA PRO A 195 3.66 12.04 -7.98
C PRO A 195 2.23 12.11 -7.46
N CYS A 196 1.40 11.17 -7.90
CA CYS A 196 -0.03 11.15 -7.58
C CYS A 196 -0.48 9.75 -7.18
N MET A 197 -1.04 9.60 -5.98
CA MET A 197 -1.66 8.36 -5.53
C MET A 197 -3.18 8.44 -5.72
N ILE A 198 -3.77 7.42 -6.36
CA ILE A 198 -5.22 7.31 -6.62
C ILE A 198 -5.75 6.06 -5.93
N ASP A 199 -6.74 6.22 -5.04
CA ASP A 199 -7.33 5.13 -4.25
C ASP A 199 -8.88 5.18 -4.28
N ALA A 200 -9.49 4.12 -3.85
CA ALA A 200 -10.91 4.01 -3.51
C ALA A 200 -11.86 4.58 -4.59
N ASP A 201 -12.67 5.59 -4.25
CA ASP A 201 -13.62 6.19 -5.20
C ASP A 201 -12.92 6.81 -6.41
N GLY A 202 -11.69 7.28 -6.27
CA GLY A 202 -10.86 7.72 -7.39
C GLY A 202 -10.65 6.60 -8.41
N LEU A 203 -10.38 5.39 -7.98
CA LEU A 203 -10.22 4.22 -8.85
C LEU A 203 -11.56 3.79 -9.47
N ASN A 204 -12.64 3.87 -8.71
CA ASN A 204 -13.99 3.58 -9.22
C ASN A 204 -14.42 4.57 -10.32
N ILE A 205 -14.07 5.84 -10.21
CA ILE A 205 -14.31 6.85 -11.26
C ILE A 205 -13.40 6.56 -12.46
N LEU A 206 -12.10 6.34 -12.22
CA LEU A 206 -11.11 6.05 -13.25
C LEU A 206 -11.51 4.83 -14.11
N SER A 207 -12.03 3.78 -13.49
CA SER A 207 -12.46 2.55 -14.20
C SER A 207 -13.59 2.78 -15.19
N LYS A 208 -14.37 3.86 -15.04
CA LYS A 208 -15.48 4.22 -15.91
C LYS A 208 -15.12 5.21 -17.02
N ASP A 209 -13.96 5.84 -16.94
CA ASP A 209 -13.50 6.84 -17.92
C ASP A 209 -12.16 6.43 -18.54
N ARG A 210 -12.24 5.78 -19.69
CA ARG A 210 -11.04 5.31 -20.43
C ARG A 210 -10.13 6.45 -20.85
N ALA A 211 -10.66 7.63 -21.11
CA ALA A 211 -9.87 8.79 -21.52
C ALA A 211 -9.00 9.34 -20.35
N LEU A 212 -9.46 9.19 -19.11
CA LEU A 212 -8.65 9.50 -17.93
C LEU A 212 -7.57 8.45 -17.69
N PHE A 213 -7.89 7.19 -17.93
CA PHE A 213 -6.95 6.09 -17.80
C PHE A 213 -5.71 6.28 -18.69
N GLU A 214 -5.91 6.80 -19.92
CA GLU A 214 -4.84 7.12 -20.87
C GLU A 214 -3.98 8.35 -20.47
N LYS A 215 -4.39 9.10 -19.46
CA LYS A 215 -3.64 10.25 -18.90
C LYS A 215 -2.76 9.89 -17.70
N LEU A 216 -2.81 8.65 -17.25
CA LEU A 216 -1.93 8.18 -16.19
C LEU A 216 -0.45 8.33 -16.60
N THR A 217 0.40 8.66 -15.63
CA THR A 217 1.83 8.85 -15.84
C THR A 217 2.65 7.83 -15.05
N PRO A 218 3.93 7.66 -15.33
CA PRO A 218 4.82 6.82 -14.53
C PRO A 218 4.90 7.22 -13.05
N ASP A 219 4.57 8.47 -12.73
CA ASP A 219 4.58 9.00 -11.36
C ASP A 219 3.26 8.74 -10.61
N CYS A 220 2.27 8.10 -11.25
CA CYS A 220 1.04 7.70 -10.60
C CYS A 220 1.20 6.35 -9.87
N ILE A 221 0.52 6.24 -8.72
CA ILE A 221 0.34 4.97 -7.99
C ILE A 221 -1.15 4.69 -7.86
N LEU A 222 -1.59 3.54 -8.33
CA LEU A 222 -2.96 3.04 -8.15
C LEU A 222 -2.96 2.01 -7.03
N THR A 223 -3.92 2.10 -6.09
CA THR A 223 -3.98 1.21 -4.93
C THR A 223 -5.28 0.38 -4.88
N PRO A 224 -5.63 -0.38 -5.94
CA PRO A 224 -6.89 -1.10 -5.98
C PRO A 224 -6.95 -2.29 -5.01
N HIS A 225 -8.05 -2.45 -4.29
CA HIS A 225 -8.42 -3.75 -3.73
C HIS A 225 -9.00 -4.66 -4.83
N MET A 226 -9.22 -5.95 -4.54
CA MET A 226 -9.61 -6.94 -5.56
C MET A 226 -10.84 -6.54 -6.38
N LYS A 227 -11.85 -5.87 -5.78
CA LYS A 227 -13.04 -5.44 -6.51
C LYS A 227 -12.78 -4.22 -7.41
N GLU A 228 -11.96 -3.27 -6.94
CA GLU A 228 -11.51 -2.12 -7.74
C GLU A 228 -10.63 -2.60 -8.90
N MET A 229 -9.71 -3.52 -8.64
CA MET A 229 -8.88 -4.14 -9.67
C MET A 229 -9.72 -4.82 -10.75
N ALA A 230 -10.75 -5.55 -10.35
CA ALA A 230 -11.71 -6.17 -11.26
C ALA A 230 -12.38 -5.13 -12.20
N GLY A 231 -12.77 -3.97 -11.64
CA GLY A 231 -13.31 -2.86 -12.42
C GLY A 231 -12.31 -2.24 -13.38
N LEU A 232 -11.03 -2.11 -12.98
CA LEU A 232 -9.99 -1.50 -13.81
C LEU A 232 -9.56 -2.39 -14.99
N CYS A 233 -9.45 -3.70 -14.78
CA CYS A 233 -8.98 -4.63 -15.81
C CYS A 233 -10.10 -5.34 -16.57
N GLY A 234 -11.38 -5.16 -16.16
CA GLY A 234 -12.52 -5.76 -16.84
C GLY A 234 -12.73 -7.26 -16.60
N HIS A 235 -12.13 -7.80 -15.53
CA HIS A 235 -12.28 -9.20 -15.12
C HIS A 235 -13.14 -9.34 -13.86
N SER A 236 -13.63 -10.53 -13.59
CA SER A 236 -14.31 -10.82 -12.32
C SER A 236 -13.29 -11.01 -11.17
N VAL A 237 -13.74 -10.77 -9.93
CA VAL A 237 -12.91 -11.05 -8.73
C VAL A 237 -12.51 -12.53 -8.65
N LYS A 238 -13.35 -13.44 -9.20
CA LYS A 238 -13.06 -14.88 -9.21
C LYS A 238 -11.87 -15.18 -10.12
N GLU A 239 -11.93 -14.70 -11.37
CA GLU A 239 -10.83 -14.85 -12.35
C GLU A 239 -9.52 -14.28 -11.81
N LEU A 240 -9.57 -13.06 -11.23
CA LEU A 240 -8.39 -12.44 -10.61
C LEU A 240 -7.78 -13.27 -9.48
N LYS A 241 -8.59 -14.02 -8.73
CA LYS A 241 -8.07 -14.90 -7.67
C LYS A 241 -7.46 -16.17 -8.22
N GLU A 242 -8.02 -16.72 -9.30
CA GLU A 242 -7.58 -17.96 -9.95
C GLU A 242 -6.25 -17.75 -10.69
N GLU A 243 -6.08 -16.65 -11.42
CA GLU A 243 -4.88 -16.36 -12.21
C GLU A 243 -4.24 -15.00 -11.84
N ARG A 244 -4.06 -14.76 -10.55
CA ARG A 244 -3.67 -13.48 -9.96
C ARG A 244 -2.46 -12.82 -10.62
N PHE A 245 -1.37 -13.55 -10.76
CA PHE A 245 -0.12 -13.01 -11.33
C PHE A 245 -0.26 -12.68 -12.80
N ARG A 246 -0.92 -13.53 -13.56
CA ARG A 246 -1.16 -13.32 -14.98
C ARG A 246 -1.93 -12.02 -15.21
N TYR A 247 -3.09 -11.88 -14.60
CA TYR A 247 -3.91 -10.67 -14.77
C TYR A 247 -3.26 -9.42 -14.19
N PHE A 248 -2.47 -9.56 -13.12
CA PHE A 248 -1.70 -8.45 -12.59
C PHE A 248 -0.63 -7.99 -13.57
N GLN A 249 0.15 -8.89 -14.16
CA GLN A 249 1.17 -8.57 -15.16
C GLN A 249 0.55 -8.01 -16.45
N GLU A 250 -0.55 -8.59 -16.93
CA GLU A 250 -1.30 -8.05 -18.08
C GLU A 250 -1.75 -6.60 -17.81
N PHE A 251 -2.25 -6.32 -16.60
CA PHE A 251 -2.64 -4.97 -16.23
C PHE A 251 -1.47 -3.99 -16.16
N LEU A 252 -0.32 -4.42 -15.62
CA LEU A 252 0.89 -3.59 -15.59
C LEU A 252 1.35 -3.19 -17.00
N GLY A 253 1.22 -4.08 -17.98
CA GLY A 253 1.53 -3.77 -19.38
C GLY A 253 0.57 -2.78 -20.05
N LEU A 254 -0.58 -2.47 -19.42
CA LEU A 254 -1.56 -1.51 -19.94
C LEU A 254 -1.39 -0.10 -19.38
N ILE A 255 -0.62 0.07 -18.30
CA ILE A 255 -0.45 1.34 -17.59
C ILE A 255 1.04 1.68 -17.42
N PRO A 256 1.42 2.97 -17.50
CA PRO A 256 2.78 3.38 -17.18
C PRO A 256 3.05 3.44 -15.67
N SER A 257 2.01 3.34 -14.86
CA SER A 257 1.96 3.65 -13.43
C SER A 257 2.31 2.45 -12.56
N VAL A 258 2.59 2.70 -11.29
CA VAL A 258 2.70 1.65 -10.26
C VAL A 258 1.31 1.17 -9.86
N CYS A 259 1.15 -0.14 -9.71
CA CYS A 259 -0.07 -0.74 -9.16
C CYS A 259 0.22 -1.46 -7.84
N VAL A 260 -0.55 -1.12 -6.81
CA VAL A 260 -0.57 -1.75 -5.49
C VAL A 260 -1.87 -2.52 -5.36
N MET A 261 -1.91 -3.77 -5.81
CA MET A 261 -3.11 -4.62 -5.74
C MET A 261 -3.28 -5.17 -4.32
N LYS A 262 -4.18 -4.53 -3.56
CA LYS A 262 -4.43 -4.83 -2.14
C LYS A 262 -5.16 -6.15 -1.94
N ASP A 263 -4.57 -7.04 -1.15
CA ASP A 263 -5.18 -8.28 -0.64
C ASP A 263 -4.42 -8.71 0.64
N ALA A 264 -4.77 -9.86 1.19
CA ALA A 264 -4.05 -10.50 2.31
C ALA A 264 -2.54 -10.71 2.04
N ARG A 265 -2.17 -10.77 0.78
CA ARG A 265 -0.80 -10.63 0.24
C ARG A 265 -0.86 -9.61 -0.89
N THR A 266 -0.53 -8.38 -0.58
CA THR A 266 -0.53 -7.28 -1.55
C THR A 266 0.60 -7.47 -2.55
N LEU A 267 0.29 -7.26 -3.83
CA LEU A 267 1.28 -7.21 -4.89
C LEU A 267 1.56 -5.75 -5.26
N VAL A 268 2.82 -5.41 -5.42
CA VAL A 268 3.22 -4.12 -5.98
C VAL A 268 4.03 -4.35 -7.23
N GLY A 269 3.66 -3.70 -8.33
CA GLY A 269 4.31 -3.88 -9.61
C GLY A 269 4.29 -2.60 -10.46
N ARG A 270 5.22 -2.59 -11.40
CA ARG A 270 5.32 -1.64 -12.50
C ARG A 270 5.88 -2.41 -13.69
N ASP A 271 5.47 -2.07 -14.90
CA ASP A 271 6.02 -2.71 -16.11
C ASP A 271 7.55 -2.62 -16.14
N GLY A 272 8.20 -3.72 -16.49
CA GLY A 272 9.66 -3.84 -16.52
C GLY A 272 10.37 -3.95 -15.16
N ARG A 273 9.64 -4.01 -14.04
CA ARG A 273 10.21 -4.19 -12.68
C ARG A 273 9.76 -5.52 -12.07
N PRO A 274 10.58 -6.18 -11.22
CA PRO A 274 10.16 -7.36 -10.46
C PRO A 274 8.90 -7.07 -9.63
N VAL A 275 8.04 -8.05 -9.46
CA VAL A 275 6.84 -7.89 -8.60
C VAL A 275 7.23 -8.06 -7.13
N TYR A 276 6.88 -7.08 -6.31
CA TYR A 276 6.98 -7.18 -4.86
C TYR A 276 5.76 -7.90 -4.30
N VAL A 277 5.97 -8.85 -3.39
CA VAL A 277 4.91 -9.58 -2.67
C VAL A 277 5.01 -9.27 -1.19
N ASN A 278 4.03 -8.59 -0.64
CA ASN A 278 4.03 -8.25 0.78
C ASN A 278 3.70 -9.46 1.66
N THR A 279 4.58 -9.75 2.61
CA THR A 279 4.41 -10.82 3.60
C THR A 279 4.08 -10.32 5.00
N SER A 280 4.26 -9.01 5.28
CA SER A 280 3.88 -8.38 6.54
C SER A 280 2.36 -8.18 6.67
N GLY A 281 1.90 -7.93 7.88
CA GLY A 281 0.49 -7.70 8.17
C GLY A 281 -0.31 -8.97 8.46
N ASN A 282 -1.49 -8.76 9.00
CA ASN A 282 -2.32 -9.83 9.53
C ASN A 282 -3.83 -9.55 9.34
N GLN A 283 -4.67 -10.53 9.70
CA GLN A 283 -6.12 -10.49 9.48
C GLN A 283 -6.86 -9.42 10.30
N SER A 284 -6.28 -8.88 11.36
CA SER A 284 -6.92 -7.83 12.17
C SER A 284 -7.02 -6.50 11.43
N MET A 285 -6.20 -6.32 10.38
CA MET A 285 -6.19 -5.14 9.52
C MET A 285 -7.40 -5.05 8.57
N ALA A 286 -8.23 -6.09 8.49
CA ALA A 286 -9.44 -6.11 7.65
C ALA A 286 -10.55 -5.23 8.28
N LYS A 287 -10.33 -3.92 8.35
CA LYS A 287 -11.22 -2.91 8.95
C LYS A 287 -11.35 -1.70 8.00
N GLY A 288 -12.49 -1.01 8.10
CA GLY A 288 -12.66 0.29 7.44
C GLY A 288 -11.59 1.29 7.89
N GLY A 289 -11.07 2.07 6.97
CA GLY A 289 -10.02 3.05 7.24
C GLY A 289 -8.58 2.54 7.06
N ALA A 290 -8.34 1.22 7.08
CA ALA A 290 -6.99 0.67 6.88
C ALA A 290 -6.40 1.01 5.50
N GLY A 291 -7.22 1.05 4.45
CA GLY A 291 -6.82 1.51 3.12
C GLY A 291 -6.44 2.98 3.08
N ASP A 292 -7.22 3.83 3.77
CA ASP A 292 -6.95 5.27 3.87
C ASP A 292 -5.60 5.53 4.57
N VAL A 293 -5.28 4.74 5.60
CA VAL A 293 -3.96 4.77 6.27
C VAL A 293 -2.86 4.43 5.26
N LEU A 294 -3.00 3.34 4.49
CA LEU A 294 -2.01 2.95 3.48
C LEU A 294 -1.81 4.05 2.44
N GLY A 295 -2.90 4.62 1.90
CA GLY A 295 -2.84 5.72 0.94
C GLY A 295 -2.09 6.94 1.49
N GLY A 296 -2.35 7.30 2.76
CA GLY A 296 -1.63 8.35 3.47
C GLY A 296 -0.14 8.03 3.63
N MET A 297 0.21 6.81 3.99
CA MET A 297 1.61 6.37 4.11
C MET A 297 2.36 6.49 2.79
N ILE A 298 1.78 6.00 1.70
CA ILE A 298 2.39 6.10 0.37
C ILE A 298 2.61 7.55 -0.03
N THR A 299 1.62 8.44 0.18
CA THR A 299 1.80 9.87 -0.13
C THR A 299 2.85 10.55 0.75
N GLY A 300 2.96 10.16 2.02
CA GLY A 300 4.00 10.65 2.92
C GLY A 300 5.42 10.23 2.51
N LEU A 301 5.57 9.02 1.96
CA LEU A 301 6.83 8.52 1.42
C LEU A 301 7.20 9.22 0.10
N LEU A 302 6.23 9.39 -0.80
CA LEU A 302 6.43 10.16 -2.04
C LEU A 302 6.88 11.60 -1.76
N ALA A 303 6.33 12.25 -0.71
CA ALA A 303 6.70 13.60 -0.30
C ALA A 303 8.17 13.71 0.11
N GLN A 304 8.78 12.64 0.57
CA GLN A 304 10.20 12.53 0.87
C GLN A 304 11.06 12.17 -0.34
N LYS A 305 10.48 12.28 -1.56
CA LYS A 305 11.14 12.04 -2.86
C LYS A 305 11.57 10.59 -3.10
N ILE A 306 10.92 9.65 -2.41
CA ILE A 306 11.06 8.22 -2.73
C ILE A 306 10.38 7.98 -4.08
N GLU A 307 11.04 7.22 -4.94
CA GLU A 307 10.51 6.87 -6.27
C GLU A 307 9.17 6.11 -6.13
N PRO A 308 8.20 6.30 -7.04
CA PRO A 308 6.85 5.74 -6.88
C PRO A 308 6.79 4.23 -6.62
N TYR A 309 7.63 3.45 -7.30
CA TYR A 309 7.64 2.01 -7.08
C TYR A 309 8.17 1.65 -5.68
N GLU A 310 9.27 2.27 -5.25
CA GLU A 310 9.82 2.10 -3.90
C GLU A 310 8.85 2.63 -2.82
N ALA A 311 8.17 3.76 -3.07
CA ALA A 311 7.15 4.28 -2.16
C ALA A 311 5.97 3.33 -2.01
N GLY A 312 5.54 2.68 -3.10
CA GLY A 312 4.50 1.66 -3.07
C GLY A 312 4.91 0.43 -2.27
N THR A 313 6.09 -0.13 -2.52
CA THR A 313 6.60 -1.33 -1.84
C THR A 313 6.86 -1.08 -0.36
N LEU A 314 7.57 0.00 -0.02
CA LEU A 314 7.87 0.38 1.36
C LEU A 314 6.60 0.75 2.12
N GLY A 315 5.67 1.48 1.50
CA GLY A 315 4.40 1.85 2.11
C GLY A 315 3.56 0.63 2.51
N VAL A 316 3.46 -0.35 1.62
CA VAL A 316 2.74 -1.61 1.91
C VAL A 316 3.45 -2.41 3.01
N PHE A 317 4.77 -2.49 2.98
CA PHE A 317 5.56 -3.19 3.98
C PHE A 317 5.40 -2.57 5.38
N LEU A 318 5.60 -1.26 5.49
CA LEU A 318 5.43 -0.50 6.74
C LEU A 318 4.01 -0.60 7.29
N HIS A 319 3.00 -0.49 6.41
CA HIS A 319 1.60 -0.64 6.78
C HIS A 319 1.33 -2.02 7.40
N GLY A 320 1.89 -3.09 6.82
CA GLY A 320 1.80 -4.42 7.38
C GLY A 320 2.47 -4.53 8.75
N LEU A 321 3.70 -4.02 8.90
CA LEU A 321 4.42 -4.01 10.19
C LEU A 321 3.66 -3.20 11.26
N ALA A 322 3.06 -2.07 10.89
CA ALA A 322 2.22 -1.26 11.78
C ALA A 322 0.98 -2.04 12.24
N GLY A 323 0.34 -2.79 11.33
CA GLY A 323 -0.76 -3.68 11.66
C GLY A 323 -0.34 -4.84 12.58
N ASP A 324 0.86 -5.38 12.42
CA ASP A 324 1.41 -6.42 13.30
C ASP A 324 1.69 -5.87 14.70
N ALA A 325 2.22 -4.66 14.80
CA ALA A 325 2.40 -3.95 16.07
C ALA A 325 1.06 -3.70 16.78
N ALA A 326 0.06 -3.23 16.02
CA ALA A 326 -1.30 -3.00 16.54
C ALA A 326 -1.93 -4.31 17.06
N GLN A 327 -1.84 -5.41 16.30
CA GLN A 327 -2.37 -6.71 16.72
C GLN A 327 -1.69 -7.23 17.99
N LYS A 328 -0.39 -7.05 18.12
CA LYS A 328 0.36 -7.45 19.32
C LYS A 328 -0.17 -6.78 20.58
N LYS A 329 -0.64 -5.52 20.47
CA LYS A 329 -1.18 -4.75 21.60
C LYS A 329 -2.66 -5.02 21.86
N LYS A 330 -3.47 -5.15 20.80
CA LYS A 330 -4.94 -5.15 20.88
C LYS A 330 -5.57 -6.52 20.66
N GLY A 331 -4.79 -7.51 20.21
CA GLY A 331 -5.30 -8.82 19.80
C GLY A 331 -6.01 -8.75 18.43
N SER A 332 -6.42 -9.92 17.92
CA SER A 332 -6.92 -10.06 16.54
C SER A 332 -8.28 -9.41 16.27
N TYR A 333 -9.10 -9.17 17.29
CA TYR A 333 -10.47 -8.67 17.12
C TYR A 333 -10.58 -7.15 17.26
N SER A 334 -9.73 -6.53 18.09
CA SER A 334 -9.93 -5.16 18.60
C SER A 334 -9.11 -4.10 17.88
N VAL A 335 -8.34 -4.46 16.84
CA VAL A 335 -7.56 -3.49 16.04
C VAL A 335 -8.51 -2.62 15.21
N LEU A 336 -8.30 -1.32 15.26
CA LEU A 336 -8.94 -0.31 14.43
C LEU A 336 -7.89 0.38 13.55
N ALA A 337 -8.33 1.17 12.57
CA ALA A 337 -7.42 1.95 11.73
C ALA A 337 -6.56 2.94 12.52
N SER A 338 -7.10 3.51 13.61
CA SER A 338 -6.35 4.35 14.56
C SER A 338 -5.20 3.62 15.25
N ASP A 339 -5.37 2.33 15.56
CA ASP A 339 -4.29 1.53 16.17
C ASP A 339 -3.18 1.24 15.16
N ILE A 340 -3.50 1.15 13.85
CA ILE A 340 -2.50 1.04 12.79
C ILE A 340 -1.67 2.33 12.71
N LEU A 341 -2.30 3.52 12.84
CA LEU A 341 -1.57 4.79 12.93
C LEU A 341 -0.57 4.80 14.09
N ASP A 342 -0.98 4.36 15.28
CA ASP A 342 -0.08 4.22 16.43
C ASP A 342 1.04 3.22 16.15
N GLY A 343 0.74 2.14 15.44
CA GLY A 343 1.70 1.14 15.00
C GLY A 343 2.78 1.69 14.06
N ILE A 344 2.46 2.69 13.20
CA ILE A 344 3.45 3.37 12.36
C ILE A 344 4.53 4.02 13.23
N ALA A 345 4.12 4.79 14.22
CA ALA A 345 5.05 5.48 15.11
C ALA A 345 5.93 4.48 15.88
N GLU A 346 5.36 3.37 16.33
CA GLU A 346 6.10 2.33 17.04
C GLU A 346 7.18 1.68 16.17
N VAL A 347 6.83 1.29 14.93
CA VAL A 347 7.77 0.66 13.99
C VAL A 347 8.91 1.62 13.67
N LEU A 348 8.61 2.88 13.35
CA LEU A 348 9.64 3.86 12.98
C LEU A 348 10.51 4.30 14.17
N THR A 349 9.97 4.31 15.40
CA THR A 349 10.74 4.62 16.61
C THR A 349 11.76 3.52 16.93
N ALA A 350 11.39 2.25 16.76
CA ALA A 350 12.29 1.14 16.99
C ALA A 350 13.52 1.20 16.07
N GLU A 351 13.32 1.51 14.79
CA GLU A 351 14.40 1.66 13.81
C GLU A 351 15.31 2.85 14.12
N SER A 352 14.74 4.01 14.50
CA SER A 352 15.53 5.20 14.88
C SER A 352 16.43 4.95 16.08
N THR A 353 15.94 4.18 17.06
CA THR A 353 16.73 3.83 18.26
C THR A 353 17.90 2.92 17.93
N GLU A 354 17.72 1.95 17.03
CA GLU A 354 18.82 1.08 16.58
C GLU A 354 19.88 1.84 15.79
N MET A 355 19.51 2.82 14.98
CA MET A 355 20.46 3.69 14.26
C MET A 355 21.32 4.49 15.23
N ILE A 356 20.74 5.16 16.24
CA ILE A 356 21.45 5.96 17.24
C ILE A 356 22.43 5.12 18.07
N LEU A 357 22.08 3.88 18.40
CA LEU A 357 22.96 2.99 19.16
C LEU A 357 24.19 2.55 18.36
N ARG A 358 24.09 2.47 17.02
CA ARG A 358 25.22 2.09 16.15
C ARG A 358 26.19 3.22 15.88
N GLU A 359 25.70 4.47 15.84
CA GLU A 359 26.59 5.64 15.69
C GLU A 359 27.45 5.92 16.96
N LYS A 360 27.10 5.30 18.09
CA LYS A 360 27.83 5.44 19.37
C LYS A 360 28.77 4.28 19.66
N CYS A 361 28.85 3.27 18.82
CA CYS A 361 29.79 2.17 18.86
C CYS A 361 30.80 2.25 17.72
#